data_9c0c13117ce98195cd70ba9476145f3c
#
_entry.id   9c0c13117ce98195cd70ba9476145f3c
#
_cell.length_a   1.000
_cell.length_b   1.000
_cell.length_c   1.000
_cell.angle_alpha   90.00
_cell.angle_beta   90.00
_cell.angle_gamma   90.00
#
_symmetry.space_group_name_H-M   'P 1'
#
loop_
_entity.id
_entity.type
_entity.pdbx_description
1 polymer ?
#
loop_
_entity_poly.entity_id
_entity_poly.type
_entity_poly.pdbx_seq_one_letter_code
_entity_poly.pdbx_strand_id
1 'polypeptide(L)'
;EEFSKELADLCDDYVCDAFGSSHRAHASVAGVTDFVRAKGGNCAVGYLMQKEINFLGNAVENPVRPFVAILGGAKVADKLNVINNLLEKCDTLIIGGGMAFTFLKAKGYEIGKSLVDDEKIDYCKEMMAKAEKLGKKLLLPIDTTVAAEFPNPIDAPIEVQVVDADK
;
A
#
# COMPACT_ATOMS: atom_id res chain seq x y z
N GLU A 1 9.55 -14.80 25.08
CA GLU A 1 8.47 -15.27 25.98
C GLU A 1 8.67 -14.68 27.39
N GLU A 2 9.84 -14.89 28.01
CA GLU A 2 10.17 -14.33 29.34
C GLU A 2 9.99 -12.81 29.40
N PHE A 3 10.58 -12.06 28.48
CA PHE A 3 10.45 -10.61 28.41
C PHE A 3 8.98 -10.13 28.25
N SER A 4 8.14 -10.87 27.54
CA SER A 4 6.70 -10.55 27.42
C SER A 4 5.98 -10.70 28.77
N LYS A 5 6.39 -11.69 29.56
CA LYS A 5 5.86 -11.90 30.91
C LYS A 5 6.30 -10.79 31.85
N GLU A 6 7.57 -10.44 31.83
CA GLU A 6 8.10 -9.33 32.64
C GLU A 6 7.37 -8.01 32.34
N LEU A 7 7.10 -7.71 31.05
CA LEU A 7 6.28 -6.54 30.68
C LEU A 7 4.86 -6.61 31.24
N ALA A 8 4.23 -7.77 31.16
CA ALA A 8 2.88 -7.97 31.69
C ALA A 8 2.83 -7.84 33.22
N ASP A 9 3.90 -8.19 33.93
CA ASP A 9 3.96 -8.07 35.40
C ASP A 9 3.97 -6.61 35.87
N LEU A 10 4.27 -5.65 34.98
CA LEU A 10 4.28 -4.21 35.29
C LEU A 10 2.91 -3.54 35.23
N CYS A 11 1.85 -4.21 34.75
CA CYS A 11 0.53 -3.60 34.53
C CYS A 11 -0.61 -4.55 34.86
N ASP A 12 -1.78 -4.04 35.19
CA ASP A 12 -3.00 -4.81 35.36
C ASP A 12 -3.74 -4.98 34.03
N ASP A 13 -3.82 -3.91 33.24
CA ASP A 13 -4.44 -3.86 31.93
C ASP A 13 -3.44 -3.36 30.88
N TYR A 14 -3.65 -3.71 29.62
CA TYR A 14 -2.79 -3.32 28.52
C TYR A 14 -3.57 -2.59 27.42
N VAL A 15 -3.05 -1.45 26.97
CA VAL A 15 -3.59 -0.70 25.83
C VAL A 15 -2.53 -0.56 24.75
N CYS A 16 -2.81 -1.09 23.57
CA CYS A 16 -1.97 -0.90 22.39
C CYS A 16 -2.42 0.33 21.61
N ASP A 17 -1.57 1.34 21.51
CA ASP A 17 -1.82 2.54 20.69
C ASP A 17 -0.68 2.83 19.71
N ALA A 18 0.08 1.79 19.33
CA ALA A 18 1.25 1.86 18.48
C ALA A 18 0.96 1.31 17.09
N PHE A 19 0.22 2.07 16.26
CA PHE A 19 -0.19 1.65 14.92
C PHE A 19 1.00 1.24 14.03
N GLY A 20 2.08 2.04 13.99
CA GLY A 20 3.24 1.79 13.15
C GLY A 20 3.93 0.46 13.38
N SER A 21 3.86 -0.10 14.59
CA SER A 21 4.45 -1.40 14.97
C SER A 21 3.44 -2.54 15.13
N SER A 22 2.15 -2.26 15.01
CA SER A 22 1.07 -3.23 15.27
C SER A 22 1.07 -4.44 14.32
N HIS A 23 1.72 -4.32 13.15
CA HIS A 23 1.89 -5.40 12.18
C HIS A 23 3.00 -6.40 12.54
N ARG A 24 3.72 -6.18 13.66
CA ARG A 24 4.83 -7.01 14.10
C ARG A 24 4.50 -7.75 15.39
N ALA A 25 4.88 -9.02 15.48
CA ALA A 25 4.70 -9.84 16.68
C ALA A 25 5.78 -9.56 17.75
N HIS A 26 5.98 -8.28 18.10
CA HIS A 26 6.91 -7.90 19.15
C HIS A 26 6.38 -8.29 20.54
N ALA A 27 7.30 -8.51 21.50
CA ALA A 27 6.96 -8.79 22.90
C ALA A 27 6.00 -7.75 23.49
N SER A 28 6.25 -6.45 23.21
CA SER A 28 5.45 -5.32 23.70
C SER A 28 4.17 -5.04 22.90
N VAL A 29 3.92 -5.73 21.79
CA VAL A 29 2.71 -5.53 20.97
C VAL A 29 1.80 -6.76 21.05
N ALA A 30 2.34 -7.94 20.79
CA ALA A 30 1.60 -9.19 20.78
C ALA A 30 1.85 -10.04 22.04
N GLY A 31 3.11 -10.31 22.35
CA GLY A 31 3.45 -11.25 23.42
C GLY A 31 2.94 -10.87 24.82
N VAL A 32 2.94 -9.59 25.16
CA VAL A 32 2.45 -9.07 26.44
C VAL A 32 0.97 -9.40 26.67
N THR A 33 0.17 -9.42 25.60
CA THR A 33 -1.29 -9.59 25.71
C THR A 33 -1.70 -10.95 26.26
N ASP A 34 -0.96 -12.01 25.95
CA ASP A 34 -1.27 -13.35 26.42
C ASP A 34 -1.07 -13.45 27.94
N PHE A 35 -0.01 -12.84 28.46
CA PHE A 35 0.27 -12.85 29.90
C PHE A 35 -0.65 -11.92 30.68
N VAL A 36 -1.03 -10.75 30.12
CA VAL A 36 -2.03 -9.87 30.77
C VAL A 36 -3.38 -10.56 30.87
N ARG A 37 -3.85 -11.21 29.79
CA ARG A 37 -5.10 -11.98 29.83
C ARG A 37 -5.03 -13.19 30.77
N ALA A 38 -3.90 -13.89 30.82
CA ALA A 38 -3.73 -15.05 31.69
C ALA A 38 -3.88 -14.70 33.17
N LYS A 39 -3.55 -13.48 33.60
CA LYS A 39 -3.73 -13.00 34.97
C LYS A 39 -5.09 -12.29 35.20
N GLY A 40 -6.01 -12.30 34.21
CA GLY A 40 -7.35 -11.71 34.31
C GLY A 40 -7.42 -10.24 33.91
N GLY A 41 -6.36 -9.64 33.38
CA GLY A 41 -6.34 -8.27 32.89
C GLY A 41 -6.99 -8.12 31.51
N ASN A 42 -7.31 -6.90 31.13
CA ASN A 42 -7.91 -6.55 29.87
C ASN A 42 -6.83 -6.09 28.85
N CYS A 43 -7.08 -6.39 27.58
CA CYS A 43 -6.26 -5.87 26.47
C CYS A 43 -7.17 -5.13 25.50
N ALA A 44 -6.86 -3.88 25.22
CA ALA A 44 -7.62 -3.01 24.33
C ALA A 44 -6.71 -2.28 23.35
N VAL A 45 -7.30 -1.64 22.36
CA VAL A 45 -6.62 -0.68 21.50
C VAL A 45 -6.89 0.74 21.99
N GLY A 46 -5.90 1.62 21.82
CA GLY A 46 -6.04 3.03 22.16
C GLY A 46 -6.74 3.83 21.07
N TYR A 47 -6.91 5.12 21.29
CA TYR A 47 -7.66 6.01 20.39
C TYR A 47 -6.97 6.23 19.03
N LEU A 48 -5.64 6.21 18.97
CA LEU A 48 -4.92 6.28 17.71
C LEU A 48 -5.22 5.04 16.86
N MET A 49 -5.08 3.86 17.44
CA MET A 49 -5.41 2.60 16.78
C MET A 49 -6.88 2.55 16.36
N GLN A 50 -7.80 2.99 17.22
CA GLN A 50 -9.23 3.05 16.92
C GLN A 50 -9.50 3.95 15.70
N LYS A 51 -8.83 5.11 15.62
CA LYS A 51 -8.96 6.03 14.50
C LYS A 51 -8.49 5.38 13.21
N GLU A 52 -7.32 4.72 13.21
CA GLU A 52 -6.80 4.00 12.05
C GLU A 52 -7.73 2.86 11.61
N ILE A 53 -8.24 2.06 12.55
CA ILE A 53 -9.20 0.98 12.27
C ILE A 53 -10.48 1.55 11.64
N ASN A 54 -11.02 2.64 12.18
CA ASN A 54 -12.23 3.26 11.66
C ASN A 54 -12.03 3.84 10.25
N PHE A 55 -10.89 4.48 9.98
CA PHE A 55 -10.64 5.07 8.67
C PHE A 55 -10.19 4.04 7.64
N LEU A 56 -9.24 3.16 7.96
CA LEU A 56 -8.69 2.20 7.01
C LEU A 56 -9.60 0.97 6.83
N GLY A 57 -10.09 0.40 7.92
CA GLY A 57 -10.98 -0.75 7.89
C GLY A 57 -12.29 -0.44 7.18
N ASN A 58 -12.99 0.59 7.62
CA ASN A 58 -14.26 0.98 7.04
C ASN A 58 -14.13 1.50 5.59
N ALA A 59 -13.04 2.20 5.27
CA ALA A 59 -12.81 2.67 3.91
C ALA A 59 -12.70 1.53 2.88
N VAL A 60 -12.23 0.34 3.31
CA VAL A 60 -12.06 -0.81 2.43
C VAL A 60 -13.27 -1.76 2.49
N GLU A 61 -13.89 -1.94 3.67
CA GLU A 61 -15.02 -2.86 3.85
C GLU A 61 -16.37 -2.24 3.48
N ASN A 62 -16.58 -0.98 3.88
CA ASN A 62 -17.83 -0.25 3.65
C ASN A 62 -17.54 1.16 3.13
N PRO A 63 -16.98 1.30 1.92
CA PRO A 63 -16.54 2.59 1.41
C PRO A 63 -17.71 3.54 1.15
N VAL A 64 -17.51 4.81 1.50
CA VAL A 64 -18.36 5.89 0.99
C VAL A 64 -18.02 6.08 -0.49
N ARG A 65 -19.04 6.08 -1.36
CA ARG A 65 -18.81 6.17 -2.81
C ARG A 65 -19.00 7.61 -3.32
N PRO A 66 -18.22 8.01 -4.35
CA PRO A 66 -17.24 7.20 -5.08
C PRO A 66 -15.96 6.91 -4.26
N PHE A 67 -15.52 5.66 -4.25
CA PHE A 67 -14.26 5.26 -3.61
C PHE A 67 -13.13 5.25 -4.64
N VAL A 68 -12.20 6.19 -4.50
CA VAL A 68 -10.99 6.30 -5.33
C VAL A 68 -9.79 5.78 -4.53
N ALA A 69 -9.13 4.77 -5.05
CA ALA A 69 -7.88 4.27 -4.48
C ALA A 69 -6.70 4.73 -5.35
N ILE A 70 -5.63 5.19 -4.71
CA ILE A 70 -4.38 5.58 -5.37
C ILE A 70 -3.30 4.63 -4.88
N LEU A 71 -2.64 3.96 -5.80
CA LEU A 71 -1.59 3.00 -5.50
C LEU A 71 -0.33 3.37 -6.27
N GLY A 72 0.77 3.50 -5.54
CA GLY A 72 2.09 3.78 -6.10
C GLY A 72 3.17 2.90 -5.46
N GLY A 73 4.29 2.80 -6.13
CA GLY A 73 5.44 2.03 -5.68
C GLY A 73 6.44 1.81 -6.81
N ALA A 74 7.58 1.20 -6.51
CA ALA A 74 8.62 0.93 -7.49
C ALA A 74 8.26 -0.26 -8.39
N LYS A 75 7.72 -1.35 -7.80
CA LYS A 75 7.47 -2.62 -8.51
C LYS A 75 6.02 -3.08 -8.39
N VAL A 76 5.48 -3.63 -9.47
CA VAL A 76 4.14 -4.24 -9.50
C VAL A 76 4.10 -5.50 -8.64
N ALA A 77 5.16 -6.31 -8.68
CA ALA A 77 5.23 -7.59 -7.96
C ALA A 77 4.88 -7.49 -6.47
N ASP A 78 5.30 -6.39 -5.81
CA ASP A 78 5.06 -6.17 -4.39
C ASP A 78 3.59 -5.86 -4.05
N LYS A 79 2.76 -5.56 -5.07
CA LYS A 79 1.39 -5.05 -4.91
C LYS A 79 0.31 -5.89 -5.61
N LEU A 80 0.64 -7.07 -6.14
CA LEU A 80 -0.29 -7.88 -6.94
C LEU A 80 -1.63 -8.13 -6.23
N ASN A 81 -1.59 -8.65 -5.02
CA ASN A 81 -2.81 -8.93 -4.25
C ASN A 81 -3.58 -7.65 -3.88
N VAL A 82 -2.86 -6.56 -3.64
CA VAL A 82 -3.46 -5.26 -3.31
C VAL A 82 -4.21 -4.71 -4.51
N ILE A 83 -3.62 -4.74 -5.71
CA ILE A 83 -4.27 -4.30 -6.96
C ILE A 83 -5.54 -5.11 -7.21
N ASN A 84 -5.43 -6.44 -7.15
CA ASN A 84 -6.55 -7.34 -7.39
C ASN A 84 -7.71 -7.10 -6.41
N ASN A 85 -7.41 -6.95 -5.11
CA ASN A 85 -8.42 -6.71 -4.09
C ASN A 85 -9.04 -5.31 -4.18
N LEU A 86 -8.26 -4.27 -4.47
CA LEU A 86 -8.76 -2.91 -4.63
C LEU A 86 -9.68 -2.77 -5.83
N LEU A 87 -9.39 -3.43 -6.96
CA LEU A 87 -10.26 -3.43 -8.13
C LEU A 87 -11.67 -3.96 -7.85
N GLU A 88 -11.82 -4.88 -6.90
CA GLU A 88 -13.13 -5.37 -6.51
C GLU A 88 -13.90 -4.37 -5.64
N LYS A 89 -13.20 -3.53 -4.89
CA LYS A 89 -13.76 -2.67 -3.85
C LYS A 89 -13.92 -1.22 -4.26
N CYS A 90 -12.98 -0.64 -5.02
CA CYS A 90 -13.01 0.75 -5.44
C CYS A 90 -13.85 0.98 -6.71
N ASP A 91 -14.21 2.23 -6.97
CA ASP A 91 -14.84 2.66 -8.22
C ASP A 91 -13.78 3.10 -9.23
N THR A 92 -12.68 3.64 -8.73
CA THR A 92 -11.52 4.07 -9.53
C THR A 92 -10.24 3.66 -8.83
N LEU A 93 -9.33 3.03 -9.56
CA LEU A 93 -7.96 2.75 -9.12
C LEU A 93 -7.00 3.57 -9.97
N ILE A 94 -6.20 4.41 -9.33
CA ILE A 94 -5.14 5.19 -9.96
C ILE A 94 -3.80 4.51 -9.65
N ILE A 95 -3.06 4.15 -10.69
CA ILE A 95 -1.73 3.55 -10.57
C ILE A 95 -0.69 4.63 -10.88
N GLY A 96 0.21 4.88 -9.93
CA GLY A 96 1.30 5.84 -10.05
C GLY A 96 2.66 5.25 -9.68
N GLY A 97 3.69 6.11 -9.64
CA GLY A 97 5.05 5.71 -9.32
C GLY A 97 5.68 4.79 -10.38
N GLY A 98 6.81 4.17 -10.05
CA GLY A 98 7.55 3.30 -10.97
C GLY A 98 6.75 2.11 -11.49
N MET A 99 5.82 1.58 -10.69
CA MET A 99 4.96 0.47 -11.12
C MET A 99 4.04 0.83 -12.30
N ALA A 100 3.73 2.11 -12.51
CA ALA A 100 2.91 2.55 -13.64
C ALA A 100 3.58 2.23 -14.99
N PHE A 101 4.90 2.24 -15.07
CA PHE A 101 5.63 1.95 -16.31
C PHE A 101 5.42 0.51 -16.79
N THR A 102 5.25 -0.45 -15.89
CA THR A 102 4.91 -1.82 -16.30
C THR A 102 3.51 -1.88 -16.94
N PHE A 103 2.56 -1.12 -16.42
CA PHE A 103 1.22 -0.99 -17.04
C PHE A 103 1.26 -0.25 -18.36
N LEU A 104 2.04 0.83 -18.48
CA LEU A 104 2.22 1.58 -19.74
C LEU A 104 2.85 0.68 -20.81
N LYS A 105 3.88 -0.08 -20.46
CA LYS A 105 4.48 -1.07 -21.37
C LYS A 105 3.48 -2.17 -21.75
N ALA A 106 2.65 -2.62 -20.83
CA ALA A 106 1.57 -3.58 -21.12
C ALA A 106 0.54 -3.03 -22.12
N LYS A 107 0.34 -1.70 -22.18
CA LYS A 107 -0.45 -1.00 -23.20
C LYS A 107 0.27 -0.86 -24.55
N GLY A 108 1.55 -1.16 -24.61
CA GLY A 108 2.37 -1.06 -25.81
C GLY A 108 3.16 0.26 -25.94
N TYR A 109 3.23 1.06 -24.88
CA TYR A 109 3.97 2.32 -24.88
C TYR A 109 5.46 2.09 -24.64
N GLU A 110 6.29 2.96 -25.22
CA GLU A 110 7.72 2.99 -24.97
C GLU A 110 7.98 3.67 -23.60
N ILE A 111 8.80 3.04 -22.78
CA ILE A 111 9.10 3.53 -21.43
C ILE A 111 10.56 3.88 -21.22
N GLY A 112 11.37 3.86 -22.27
CA GLY A 112 12.80 4.16 -22.25
C GLY A 112 13.55 3.27 -21.24
N LYS A 113 14.33 3.91 -20.36
CA LYS A 113 15.10 3.24 -19.29
C LYS A 113 14.35 3.21 -17.94
N SER A 114 13.06 3.54 -17.93
CA SER A 114 12.26 3.52 -16.71
C SER A 114 12.15 2.11 -16.12
N LEU A 115 11.88 2.04 -14.82
CA LEU A 115 11.70 0.76 -14.13
C LEU A 115 10.57 -0.04 -14.75
N VAL A 116 10.81 -1.31 -14.99
CA VAL A 116 9.81 -2.25 -15.52
C VAL A 116 9.96 -3.61 -14.85
N ASP A 117 8.84 -4.29 -14.70
CA ASP A 117 8.75 -5.67 -14.25
C ASP A 117 8.23 -6.51 -15.42
N ASP A 118 9.14 -6.96 -16.29
CA ASP A 118 8.81 -7.65 -17.55
C ASP A 118 8.00 -8.94 -17.31
N GLU A 119 8.25 -9.63 -16.20
CA GLU A 119 7.51 -10.84 -15.81
C GLU A 119 6.04 -10.57 -15.44
N LYS A 120 5.69 -9.30 -15.21
CA LYS A 120 4.36 -8.88 -14.76
C LYS A 120 3.54 -8.15 -15.83
N ILE A 121 4.05 -8.05 -17.05
CA ILE A 121 3.34 -7.41 -18.17
C ILE A 121 1.99 -8.08 -18.42
N ASP A 122 1.94 -9.41 -18.46
CA ASP A 122 0.70 -10.14 -18.71
C ASP A 122 -0.29 -10.00 -17.54
N TYR A 123 0.21 -9.96 -16.29
CA TYR A 123 -0.61 -9.62 -15.14
C TYR A 123 -1.21 -8.21 -15.25
N CYS A 124 -0.46 -7.23 -15.70
CA CYS A 124 -0.98 -5.86 -15.89
C CYS A 124 -2.09 -5.83 -16.96
N LYS A 125 -1.95 -6.57 -18.06
CA LYS A 125 -3.01 -6.72 -19.08
C LYS A 125 -4.26 -7.37 -18.47
N GLU A 126 -4.09 -8.42 -17.68
CA GLU A 126 -5.19 -9.09 -16.99
C GLU A 126 -5.92 -8.14 -16.03
N MET A 127 -5.21 -7.33 -15.24
CA MET A 127 -5.81 -6.37 -14.32
C MET A 127 -6.56 -5.24 -15.06
N MET A 128 -6.04 -4.76 -16.18
CA MET A 128 -6.76 -3.79 -17.04
C MET A 128 -8.05 -4.40 -17.60
N ALA A 129 -8.00 -5.62 -18.13
CA ALA A 129 -9.18 -6.32 -18.61
C ALA A 129 -10.19 -6.63 -17.48
N LYS A 130 -9.70 -6.98 -16.28
CA LYS A 130 -10.53 -7.17 -15.09
C LYS A 130 -11.27 -5.89 -14.72
N ALA A 131 -10.57 -4.75 -14.70
CA ALA A 131 -11.16 -3.45 -14.39
C ALA A 131 -12.30 -3.12 -15.37
N GLU A 132 -12.07 -3.30 -16.67
CA GLU A 132 -13.07 -3.09 -17.72
C GLU A 132 -14.29 -4.01 -17.52
N LYS A 133 -14.06 -5.29 -17.30
CA LYS A 133 -15.13 -6.28 -17.06
C LYS A 133 -15.97 -5.96 -15.82
N LEU A 134 -15.36 -5.39 -14.79
CA LEU A 134 -16.05 -4.97 -13.56
C LEU A 134 -16.71 -3.57 -13.69
N GLY A 135 -16.54 -2.87 -14.81
CA GLY A 135 -17.00 -1.50 -15.00
C GLY A 135 -16.27 -0.49 -14.10
N LYS A 136 -15.05 -0.79 -13.68
CA LYS A 136 -14.21 0.05 -12.83
C LYS A 136 -13.22 0.85 -13.67
N LYS A 137 -12.84 2.02 -13.17
CA LYS A 137 -11.82 2.84 -13.83
C LYS A 137 -10.43 2.46 -13.29
N LEU A 138 -9.55 2.01 -14.16
CA LEU A 138 -8.12 1.90 -13.88
C LEU A 138 -7.40 3.00 -14.66
N LEU A 139 -6.86 3.99 -13.93
CA LEU A 139 -6.23 5.16 -14.51
C LEU A 139 -4.71 5.04 -14.39
N LEU A 140 -4.04 5.36 -15.47
CA LEU A 140 -2.58 5.45 -15.57
C LEU A 140 -2.19 6.90 -15.85
N PRO A 141 -0.94 7.29 -15.58
CA PRO A 141 -0.41 8.60 -15.97
C PRO A 141 -0.61 8.85 -17.48
N ILE A 142 -0.97 10.08 -17.82
CA ILE A 142 -1.08 10.54 -19.21
C ILE A 142 0.19 11.25 -19.68
N ASP A 143 0.99 11.69 -18.73
CA ASP A 143 2.32 12.28 -18.92
C ASP A 143 3.26 11.84 -17.79
N THR A 144 4.54 12.07 -17.97
CA THR A 144 5.58 11.70 -17.01
C THR A 144 6.70 12.72 -17.01
N THR A 145 7.12 13.15 -15.83
CA THR A 145 8.35 13.92 -15.67
C THR A 145 9.54 12.98 -15.72
N VAL A 146 10.41 13.16 -16.69
CA VAL A 146 11.61 12.35 -16.91
C VAL A 146 12.87 13.15 -16.68
N ALA A 147 13.95 12.45 -16.30
CA ALA A 147 15.29 13.00 -16.13
C ALA A 147 16.31 12.03 -16.75
N ALA A 148 17.49 12.55 -17.12
CA ALA A 148 18.56 11.72 -17.69
C ALA A 148 19.13 10.73 -16.65
N GLU A 149 19.10 11.10 -15.38
CA GLU A 149 19.61 10.31 -14.26
C GLU A 149 18.77 10.54 -12.99
N PHE A 150 18.93 9.67 -12.00
CA PHE A 150 18.29 9.84 -10.71
C PHE A 150 19.13 10.81 -9.85
N PRO A 151 18.54 11.85 -9.25
CA PRO A 151 19.30 12.83 -8.46
C PRO A 151 19.96 12.16 -7.23
N ASN A 152 21.24 12.46 -7.00
CA ASN A 152 21.98 12.00 -5.84
C ASN A 152 22.94 13.11 -5.36
N PRO A 153 22.71 13.75 -4.17
CA PRO A 153 21.58 13.46 -3.26
C PRO A 153 20.20 13.77 -3.88
N ILE A 154 19.11 13.32 -3.25
CA ILE A 154 17.75 13.39 -3.78
C ILE A 154 17.27 14.80 -4.11
N ASP A 155 17.83 15.81 -3.46
CA ASP A 155 17.56 17.24 -3.63
C ASP A 155 18.54 17.94 -4.59
N ALA A 156 19.47 17.20 -5.23
CA ALA A 156 20.37 17.76 -6.21
C ALA A 156 19.57 18.33 -7.40
N PRO A 157 19.94 19.54 -7.92
CA PRO A 157 19.30 20.09 -9.09
C PRO A 157 19.54 19.20 -10.31
N ILE A 158 18.47 18.83 -11.00
CA ILE A 158 18.51 17.99 -12.19
C ILE A 158 17.58 18.58 -13.26
N GLU A 159 17.99 18.52 -14.50
CA GLU A 159 17.12 18.88 -15.62
C GLU A 159 16.05 17.82 -15.82
N VAL A 160 14.81 18.30 -15.91
CA VAL A 160 13.64 17.44 -16.10
C VAL A 160 12.85 17.89 -17.32
N GLN A 161 12.17 16.95 -17.93
CA GLN A 161 11.28 17.18 -19.05
C GLN A 161 9.96 16.45 -18.79
N VAL A 162 8.84 17.08 -19.16
CA VAL A 162 7.54 16.40 -19.19
C VAL A 162 7.33 15.83 -20.58
N VAL A 163 7.01 14.55 -20.65
CA VAL A 163 6.72 13.83 -21.89
C VAL A 163 5.36 13.15 -21.77
N ASP A 164 4.63 13.09 -22.88
CA ASP A 164 3.37 12.33 -22.92
C ASP A 164 3.67 10.83 -22.75
N ALA A 165 2.81 10.12 -22.04
CA ALA A 165 3.05 8.71 -21.72
C ALA A 165 3.00 7.76 -22.93
N ASP A 166 2.44 8.21 -24.07
CA ASP A 166 2.33 7.47 -25.31
C ASP A 166 3.45 7.79 -26.34
N LYS A 167 4.44 8.58 -25.96
CA LYS A 167 5.65 8.95 -26.72
C LYS A 167 6.90 8.47 -25.98
#